data_b1bdb23cc081cc36bb578e22e8e375ea
#
_entry.id   b1bdb23cc081cc36bb578e22e8e375ea
#
_cell.length_a   1.000
_cell.length_b   1.000
_cell.length_c   1.000
_cell.angle_alpha   90.00
_cell.angle_beta   90.00
_cell.angle_gamma   90.00
#
_symmetry.space_group_name_H-M   'P 1'
#
loop_
_entity.id
_entity.type
_entity.pdbx_description
1 polymer ?
#
loop_
_entity_poly.entity_id
_entity_poly.type
_entity_poly.pdbx_seq_one_letter_code
_entity_poly.pdbx_strand_id
1 'polypeptide(L)'
;MVEDVGMTPMQALVSATRNPARFVHQEKDLGTLEAGKLADLLLVRGNPAENIRNIRNIEKVIQDGKIVEPGYHRWYRNPISRPLNETGGINPVPLLTSLTPGIATEGDAEVTLTIKGSRFVPGCVVTFNGLALPLVSGNRNQLTVKLQKSELMAAGAFPVVVKNPPPEGGSSEPLSFMVKFR
;
A
#
# COMPACT_ATOMS: atom_id res chain seq x y z
N MET A 1 -20.38 6.58 9.75
CA MET A 1 -20.76 7.45 10.89
C MET A 1 -22.26 7.72 10.96
N VAL A 2 -22.90 8.33 9.96
CA VAL A 2 -24.35 8.56 10.02
C VAL A 2 -25.13 7.25 10.00
N GLU A 3 -24.83 6.35 9.09
CA GLU A 3 -25.53 5.08 8.91
C GLU A 3 -25.16 4.04 9.99
N ASP A 4 -23.89 4.00 10.40
CA ASP A 4 -23.38 2.93 11.30
C ASP A 4 -23.45 3.32 12.80
N VAL A 5 -23.33 4.62 13.12
CA VAL A 5 -23.22 5.13 14.48
C VAL A 5 -24.48 5.93 14.89
N GLY A 6 -25.41 6.17 13.95
CA GLY A 6 -26.67 6.88 14.21
C GLY A 6 -26.50 8.40 14.44
N MET A 7 -25.41 9.00 13.97
CA MET A 7 -25.24 10.45 14.02
C MET A 7 -26.19 11.15 13.05
N THR A 8 -26.67 12.32 13.42
CA THR A 8 -27.34 13.19 12.42
C THR A 8 -26.31 13.71 11.40
N PRO A 9 -26.73 14.07 10.16
CA PRO A 9 -25.83 14.66 9.17
C PRO A 9 -25.05 15.86 9.72
N MET A 10 -25.72 16.75 10.46
CA MET A 10 -25.06 17.90 11.08
C MET A 10 -24.00 17.51 12.13
N GLN A 11 -24.29 16.51 12.96
CA GLN A 11 -23.29 16.00 13.90
C GLN A 11 -22.07 15.43 13.20
N ALA A 12 -22.26 14.72 12.08
CA ALA A 12 -21.17 14.19 11.27
C ALA A 12 -20.32 15.31 10.64
N LEU A 13 -20.96 16.38 10.13
CA LEU A 13 -20.25 17.55 9.61
C LEU A 13 -19.42 18.25 10.69
N VAL A 14 -20.01 18.50 11.86
CA VAL A 14 -19.30 19.10 13.01
C VAL A 14 -18.13 18.23 13.46
N SER A 15 -18.31 16.92 13.48
CA SER A 15 -17.23 15.96 13.82
C SER A 15 -16.09 15.94 12.80
N ALA A 16 -16.38 16.28 11.55
CA ALA A 16 -15.38 16.30 10.47
C ALA A 16 -14.71 17.69 10.30
N THR A 17 -15.22 18.75 10.91
CA THR A 17 -14.74 20.11 10.71
C THR A 17 -14.32 20.77 12.02
N ARG A 18 -15.28 21.26 12.80
CA ARG A 18 -15.04 22.04 14.03
C ARG A 18 -14.30 21.23 15.11
N ASN A 19 -14.66 19.97 15.31
CA ASN A 19 -14.07 19.17 16.38
C ASN A 19 -12.59 18.84 16.13
N PRO A 20 -12.15 18.46 14.91
CA PRO A 20 -10.72 18.31 14.62
C PRO A 20 -9.93 19.60 14.80
N ALA A 21 -10.47 20.75 14.37
CA ALA A 21 -9.80 22.03 14.54
C ALA A 21 -9.55 22.35 16.03
N ARG A 22 -10.52 22.07 16.89
CA ARG A 22 -10.36 22.18 18.36
C ARG A 22 -9.35 21.21 18.91
N PHE A 23 -9.36 19.96 18.44
CA PHE A 23 -8.44 18.93 18.89
C PHE A 23 -6.97 19.30 18.63
N VAL A 24 -6.69 19.95 17.51
CA VAL A 24 -5.33 20.42 17.15
C VAL A 24 -5.08 21.88 17.58
N HIS A 25 -5.96 22.49 18.37
CA HIS A 25 -5.86 23.88 18.85
C HIS A 25 -5.75 24.95 17.75
N GLN A 26 -6.45 24.71 16.63
CA GLN A 26 -6.50 25.60 15.46
C GLN A 26 -7.91 26.18 15.23
N GLU A 27 -8.76 26.18 16.23
CA GLU A 27 -10.15 26.62 16.11
C GLU A 27 -10.30 28.14 15.83
N LYS A 28 -9.24 28.92 16.01
CA LYS A 28 -9.19 30.32 15.64
C LYS A 28 -9.12 30.54 14.14
N ASP A 29 -8.47 29.60 13.44
CA ASP A 29 -8.14 29.70 12.02
C ASP A 29 -8.92 28.73 11.14
N LEU A 30 -9.42 27.62 11.71
CA LEU A 30 -10.01 26.51 10.97
C LEU A 30 -11.31 25.99 11.58
N GLY A 31 -12.01 25.13 10.84
CA GLY A 31 -13.11 24.29 11.32
C GLY A 31 -14.50 24.87 11.22
N THR A 32 -14.62 26.18 11.03
CA THR A 32 -15.90 26.87 10.83
C THR A 32 -15.76 27.96 9.76
N LEU A 33 -16.89 28.33 9.15
CA LEU A 33 -16.93 29.37 8.14
C LEU A 33 -17.26 30.71 8.81
N GLU A 34 -16.23 31.46 9.16
CA GLU A 34 -16.33 32.75 9.87
C GLU A 34 -15.34 33.77 9.28
N ALA A 35 -15.68 35.04 9.33
CA ALA A 35 -14.79 36.10 8.88
C ALA A 35 -13.48 36.10 9.70
N GLY A 36 -12.35 36.21 9.01
CA GLY A 36 -11.01 36.22 9.61
C GLY A 36 -10.34 34.84 9.73
N LYS A 37 -11.03 33.76 9.39
CA LYS A 37 -10.46 32.41 9.31
C LYS A 37 -9.91 32.11 7.92
N LEU A 38 -9.06 31.06 7.84
CA LEU A 38 -8.58 30.56 6.58
C LEU A 38 -9.74 30.06 5.72
N ALA A 39 -9.71 30.43 4.45
CA ALA A 39 -10.74 30.06 3.50
C ALA A 39 -10.46 28.66 2.92
N ASP A 40 -10.57 27.65 3.81
CA ASP A 40 -10.47 26.23 3.45
C ASP A 40 -11.89 25.64 3.44
N LEU A 41 -12.46 25.47 2.25
CA LEU A 41 -13.86 25.07 2.12
C LEU A 41 -14.13 24.17 0.90
N LEU A 42 -15.20 23.43 1.01
CA LEU A 42 -15.74 22.60 -0.07
C LEU A 42 -17.09 23.21 -0.52
N LEU A 43 -17.22 23.44 -1.81
CA LEU A 43 -18.52 23.69 -2.45
C LEU A 43 -19.05 22.34 -2.94
N VAL A 44 -20.24 21.99 -2.46
CA VAL A 44 -20.89 20.72 -2.80
C VAL A 44 -22.28 20.95 -3.37
N ARG A 45 -22.69 20.10 -4.31
CA ARG A 45 -24.04 20.14 -4.86
C ARG A 45 -25.01 19.42 -3.91
N GLY A 46 -26.10 20.10 -3.56
CA GLY A 46 -27.11 19.66 -2.60
C GLY A 46 -26.78 20.04 -1.16
N ASN A 47 -27.70 19.73 -0.25
CA ASN A 47 -27.56 20.08 1.16
C ASN A 47 -27.02 18.89 1.98
N PRO A 48 -25.75 18.91 2.44
CA PRO A 48 -25.18 17.80 3.22
C PRO A 48 -25.76 17.76 4.65
N ALA A 49 -26.39 18.83 5.14
CA ALA A 49 -27.05 18.82 6.44
C ALA A 49 -28.39 18.06 6.43
N GLU A 50 -29.02 17.95 5.28
CA GLU A 50 -30.23 17.13 5.07
C GLU A 50 -29.88 15.69 4.69
N ASN A 51 -28.92 15.52 3.77
CA ASN A 51 -28.44 14.22 3.33
C ASN A 51 -26.90 14.24 3.26
N ILE A 52 -26.26 13.56 4.17
CA ILE A 52 -24.80 13.52 4.28
C ILE A 52 -24.12 13.01 3.00
N ARG A 53 -24.79 12.19 2.18
CA ARG A 53 -24.24 11.71 0.91
C ARG A 53 -23.94 12.82 -0.08
N ASN A 54 -24.60 13.98 0.05
CA ASN A 54 -24.35 15.14 -0.81
C ASN A 54 -22.92 15.70 -0.66
N ILE A 55 -22.20 15.41 0.44
CA ILE A 55 -20.80 15.78 0.59
C ILE A 55 -19.88 15.16 -0.46
N ARG A 56 -20.32 14.10 -1.16
CA ARG A 56 -19.57 13.47 -2.26
C ARG A 56 -19.68 14.25 -3.57
N ASN A 57 -20.67 15.12 -3.68
CA ASN A 57 -20.94 15.90 -4.89
C ASN A 57 -20.11 17.20 -4.86
N ILE A 58 -18.78 17.06 -4.81
CA ILE A 58 -17.86 18.19 -4.74
C ILE A 58 -17.84 18.93 -6.06
N GLU A 59 -18.14 20.21 -6.04
CA GLU A 59 -18.05 21.12 -7.19
C GLU A 59 -16.73 21.87 -7.22
N LYS A 60 -16.29 22.36 -6.06
CA LYS A 60 -15.00 23.08 -5.94
C LYS A 60 -14.37 22.79 -4.59
N VAL A 61 -13.05 22.78 -4.59
CA VAL A 61 -12.21 22.79 -3.40
C VAL A 61 -11.52 24.16 -3.36
N ILE A 62 -11.60 24.83 -2.22
CA ILE A 62 -10.91 26.09 -1.98
C ILE A 62 -9.96 25.85 -0.81
N GLN A 63 -8.70 26.18 -0.98
CA GLN A 63 -7.66 26.10 0.02
C GLN A 63 -6.91 27.42 0.07
N ASP A 64 -6.79 27.99 1.26
CA ASP A 64 -6.19 29.31 1.48
C ASP A 64 -6.76 30.37 0.50
N GLY A 65 -8.08 30.36 0.33
CA GLY A 65 -8.80 31.26 -0.56
C GLY A 65 -8.63 31.04 -2.07
N LYS A 66 -7.90 29.98 -2.48
CA LYS A 66 -7.65 29.67 -3.90
C LYS A 66 -8.42 28.43 -4.32
N ILE A 67 -9.00 28.47 -5.50
CA ILE A 67 -9.64 27.28 -6.09
C ILE A 67 -8.54 26.27 -6.45
N VAL A 68 -8.69 25.06 -5.95
CA VAL A 68 -7.81 23.92 -6.22
C VAL A 68 -8.59 22.91 -7.06
N GLU A 69 -7.98 22.44 -8.15
CA GLU A 69 -8.58 21.38 -8.95
C GLU A 69 -8.61 20.08 -8.13
N PRO A 70 -9.80 19.49 -7.88
CA PRO A 70 -9.89 18.22 -7.19
C PRO A 70 -9.32 17.11 -8.08
N GLY A 71 -8.38 16.34 -7.55
CA GLY A 71 -7.83 15.22 -8.27
C GLY A 71 -6.43 14.82 -7.80
N TYR A 72 -5.89 13.79 -8.45
CA TYR A 72 -4.53 13.35 -8.22
C TYR A 72 -3.55 14.28 -8.92
N HIS A 73 -2.78 15.03 -8.13
CA HIS A 73 -1.69 15.85 -8.66
C HIS A 73 -0.38 15.08 -8.60
N ARG A 74 0.19 14.78 -9.75
CA ARG A 74 1.44 14.05 -9.90
C ARG A 74 2.63 14.69 -9.17
N TRP A 75 2.58 15.99 -8.91
CA TRP A 75 3.59 16.76 -8.18
C TRP A 75 3.35 16.82 -6.68
N TYR A 76 2.16 16.39 -6.18
CA TYR A 76 1.87 16.39 -4.75
C TYR A 76 2.74 15.37 -4.04
N ARG A 77 3.65 15.87 -3.23
CA ARG A 77 4.39 15.05 -2.28
C ARG A 77 3.76 15.21 -0.92
N ASN A 78 3.25 14.14 -0.37
CA ASN A 78 2.72 14.15 0.99
C ASN A 78 3.84 14.57 1.96
N PRO A 79 3.71 15.69 2.70
CA PRO A 79 4.70 16.12 3.68
C PRO A 79 4.86 15.14 4.83
N ILE A 80 3.86 14.32 5.10
CA ILE A 80 3.98 13.19 6.00
C ILE A 80 4.60 12.07 5.18
N SER A 81 5.86 11.73 5.48
CA SER A 81 6.51 10.55 4.90
C SER A 81 5.71 9.31 5.28
N ARG A 82 4.67 9.03 4.52
CA ARG A 82 4.13 7.68 4.49
C ARG A 82 5.02 6.93 3.51
N PRO A 83 5.60 5.79 3.89
CA PRO A 83 6.16 4.88 2.93
C PRO A 83 4.98 4.40 2.08
N LEU A 84 4.68 5.15 1.05
CA LEU A 84 3.63 4.83 0.10
C LEU A 84 4.19 3.77 -0.82
N ASN A 85 3.69 2.56 -0.69
CA ASN A 85 3.57 1.74 -1.88
C ASN A 85 2.68 2.52 -2.86
N GLU A 86 2.77 2.26 -4.14
CA GLU A 86 2.03 2.95 -5.21
C GLU A 86 0.48 2.97 -5.00
N THR A 87 -0.01 2.26 -4.00
CA THR A 87 -1.42 2.11 -3.65
C THR A 87 -1.82 2.91 -2.40
N GLY A 88 -0.89 3.63 -1.77
CA GLY A 88 -1.18 4.47 -0.59
C GLY A 88 -1.57 3.70 0.68
N GLY A 89 -1.35 2.40 0.71
CA GLY A 89 -1.72 1.51 1.82
C GLY A 89 -0.52 0.79 2.43
N ILE A 90 -0.80 0.03 3.44
CA ILE A 90 0.11 -0.94 4.05
C ILE A 90 0.47 -2.01 3.02
N ASN A 91 1.73 -2.46 3.03
CA ASN A 91 2.15 -3.54 2.16
C ASN A 91 1.49 -4.84 2.59
N PRO A 92 0.85 -5.57 1.67
CA PRO A 92 0.25 -6.85 2.01
C PRO A 92 1.32 -7.92 2.24
N VAL A 93 0.96 -8.98 2.96
CA VAL A 93 1.77 -10.21 3.01
C VAL A 93 1.73 -10.87 1.64
N PRO A 94 2.91 -11.24 1.04
CA PRO A 94 2.95 -11.90 -0.26
C PRO A 94 2.33 -13.29 -0.19
N LEU A 95 1.75 -13.74 -1.30
CA LEU A 95 1.22 -15.10 -1.45
C LEU A 95 1.94 -15.79 -2.59
N LEU A 96 2.58 -16.91 -2.33
CA LEU A 96 3.23 -17.77 -3.33
C LEU A 96 2.25 -18.85 -3.80
N THR A 97 2.27 -19.15 -5.10
CA THR A 97 1.41 -20.19 -5.68
C THR A 97 2.20 -21.30 -6.36
N SER A 98 3.30 -20.99 -7.02
CA SER A 98 4.14 -22.00 -7.67
C SER A 98 5.57 -21.53 -7.92
N LEU A 99 6.46 -22.50 -8.05
CA LEU A 99 7.86 -22.36 -8.45
C LEU A 99 8.06 -23.06 -9.80
N THR A 100 8.79 -22.43 -10.73
CA THR A 100 9.10 -23.01 -12.04
C THR A 100 10.55 -22.69 -12.43
N PRO A 101 11.44 -23.69 -12.61
CA PRO A 101 11.22 -25.08 -12.23
C PRO A 101 11.05 -25.25 -10.72
N GLY A 102 10.34 -26.28 -10.30
CA GLY A 102 10.22 -26.64 -8.88
C GLY A 102 11.34 -27.57 -8.40
N ILE A 103 12.19 -28.02 -9.31
CA ILE A 103 13.22 -29.03 -9.09
C ILE A 103 14.48 -28.69 -9.89
N ALA A 104 15.65 -28.90 -9.30
CA ALA A 104 16.97 -28.87 -9.94
C ALA A 104 17.77 -30.13 -9.55
N THR A 105 18.96 -30.29 -10.17
CA THR A 105 19.90 -31.36 -9.84
C THR A 105 21.09 -30.79 -9.08
N GLU A 106 21.59 -31.55 -8.13
CA GLU A 106 22.77 -31.18 -7.36
C GLU A 106 23.95 -30.85 -8.28
N GLY A 107 24.55 -29.67 -8.07
CA GLY A 107 25.69 -29.22 -8.85
C GLY A 107 25.34 -28.55 -10.18
N ASP A 108 24.06 -28.35 -10.51
CA ASP A 108 23.64 -27.50 -11.64
C ASP A 108 24.36 -26.16 -11.61
N ALA A 109 24.80 -25.67 -12.77
CA ALA A 109 25.60 -24.42 -12.84
C ALA A 109 24.80 -23.17 -12.46
N GLU A 110 23.59 -23.06 -12.99
CA GLU A 110 22.66 -21.98 -12.74
C GLU A 110 21.23 -22.43 -13.06
N VAL A 111 20.28 -22.04 -12.25
CA VAL A 111 18.85 -22.27 -12.49
C VAL A 111 18.09 -20.95 -12.41
N THR A 112 17.40 -20.57 -13.47
CA THR A 112 16.48 -19.43 -13.45
C THR A 112 15.15 -19.85 -12.84
N LEU A 113 14.88 -19.37 -11.63
CA LEU A 113 13.68 -19.67 -10.87
C LEU A 113 12.63 -18.59 -11.09
N THR A 114 11.48 -18.98 -11.61
CA THR A 114 10.30 -18.16 -11.72
C THR A 114 9.34 -18.49 -10.57
N ILE A 115 9.00 -17.48 -9.78
CA ILE A 115 8.10 -17.56 -8.63
C ILE A 115 6.79 -16.90 -9.03
N LYS A 116 5.70 -17.66 -9.08
CA LYS A 116 4.37 -17.12 -9.30
C LYS A 116 3.64 -16.94 -7.98
N GLY A 117 2.81 -15.90 -7.94
CA GLY A 117 2.08 -15.57 -6.73
C GLY A 117 1.20 -14.33 -6.90
N SER A 118 1.00 -13.61 -5.82
CA SER A 118 0.30 -12.33 -5.81
C SER A 118 0.79 -11.44 -4.67
N ARG A 119 0.38 -10.15 -4.73
CA ARG A 119 0.70 -9.15 -3.71
C ARG A 119 2.19 -8.83 -3.59
N PHE A 120 2.99 -9.08 -4.61
CA PHE A 120 4.37 -8.61 -4.63
C PHE A 120 4.40 -7.09 -4.83
N VAL A 121 5.26 -6.41 -4.08
CA VAL A 121 5.41 -4.94 -4.15
C VAL A 121 6.85 -4.57 -4.52
N PRO A 122 7.09 -3.38 -5.06
CA PRO A 122 8.45 -2.89 -5.31
C PRO A 122 9.30 -2.96 -4.04
N GLY A 123 10.53 -3.44 -4.17
CA GLY A 123 11.44 -3.65 -3.04
C GLY A 123 11.23 -4.94 -2.25
N CYS A 124 10.38 -5.86 -2.73
CA CYS A 124 10.30 -7.20 -2.14
C CYS A 124 11.63 -7.95 -2.29
N VAL A 125 11.93 -8.80 -1.32
CA VAL A 125 13.14 -9.62 -1.26
C VAL A 125 12.74 -11.09 -1.38
N VAL A 126 13.40 -11.83 -2.26
CA VAL A 126 13.29 -13.29 -2.36
C VAL A 126 14.42 -13.93 -1.55
N THR A 127 14.09 -14.91 -0.72
CA THR A 127 15.10 -15.71 -0.02
C THR A 127 14.99 -17.18 -0.42
N PHE A 128 16.14 -17.83 -0.55
CA PHE A 128 16.30 -19.26 -0.75
C PHE A 128 17.09 -19.82 0.44
N ASN A 129 16.51 -20.72 1.19
CA ASN A 129 17.09 -21.25 2.43
C ASN A 129 17.60 -20.14 3.38
N GLY A 130 16.87 -19.04 3.48
CA GLY A 130 17.21 -17.88 4.32
C GLY A 130 18.20 -16.89 3.69
N LEU A 131 18.87 -17.22 2.58
CA LEU A 131 19.76 -16.30 1.87
C LEU A 131 19.00 -15.44 0.86
N ALA A 132 19.23 -14.12 0.91
CA ALA A 132 18.60 -13.19 -0.03
C ALA A 132 19.20 -13.35 -1.43
N LEU A 133 18.33 -13.48 -2.44
CA LEU A 133 18.71 -13.58 -3.84
C LEU A 133 18.44 -12.25 -4.58
N PRO A 134 19.32 -11.84 -5.49
CA PRO A 134 19.09 -10.69 -6.34
C PRO A 134 17.92 -10.96 -7.29
N LEU A 135 17.00 -10.00 -7.38
CA LEU A 135 15.87 -10.06 -8.29
C LEU A 135 16.36 -9.73 -9.71
N VAL A 136 16.10 -10.61 -10.68
CA VAL A 136 16.40 -10.39 -12.09
C VAL A 136 15.31 -9.56 -12.75
N SER A 137 14.05 -9.92 -12.49
CA SER A 137 12.87 -9.18 -12.94
C SER A 137 11.68 -9.51 -12.06
N GLY A 138 10.66 -8.63 -12.06
CA GLY A 138 9.47 -8.91 -11.30
C GLY A 138 8.33 -7.95 -11.58
N ASN A 139 7.12 -8.43 -11.29
CA ASN A 139 5.88 -7.67 -11.26
C ASN A 139 5.02 -8.15 -10.08
N ARG A 140 3.78 -7.65 -9.97
CA ARG A 140 2.89 -7.96 -8.83
C ARG A 140 2.53 -9.44 -8.65
N ASN A 141 2.72 -10.25 -9.70
CA ASN A 141 2.28 -11.65 -9.73
C ASN A 141 3.40 -12.64 -10.09
N GLN A 142 4.57 -12.15 -10.46
CA GLN A 142 5.68 -12.99 -10.87
C GLN A 142 7.00 -12.33 -10.53
N LEU A 143 7.93 -13.11 -9.96
CA LEU A 143 9.31 -12.72 -9.70
C LEU A 143 10.25 -13.74 -10.36
N THR A 144 11.40 -13.27 -10.80
CA THR A 144 12.44 -14.12 -11.40
C THR A 144 13.75 -13.87 -10.68
N VAL A 145 14.37 -14.94 -10.19
CA VAL A 145 15.69 -14.95 -9.56
C VAL A 145 16.56 -16.02 -10.17
N LYS A 146 17.87 -15.95 -9.93
CA LYS A 146 18.82 -16.96 -10.35
C LYS A 146 19.39 -17.66 -9.13
N LEU A 147 19.30 -18.97 -9.12
CA LEU A 147 20.03 -19.83 -8.20
C LEU A 147 21.36 -20.17 -8.84
N GLN A 148 22.45 -19.86 -8.18
CA GLN A 148 23.80 -20.18 -8.62
C GLN A 148 24.17 -21.59 -8.14
N LYS A 149 25.27 -22.13 -8.63
CA LYS A 149 25.78 -23.43 -8.23
C LYS A 149 25.94 -23.56 -6.71
N SER A 150 26.33 -22.48 -6.03
CA SER A 150 26.51 -22.45 -4.57
C SER A 150 25.25 -22.80 -3.78
N GLU A 151 24.06 -22.40 -4.29
CA GLU A 151 22.78 -22.71 -3.67
C GLU A 151 22.30 -24.14 -3.97
N LEU A 152 22.90 -24.78 -4.96
CA LEU A 152 22.51 -26.10 -5.48
C LEU A 152 23.53 -27.22 -5.16
N MET A 153 24.42 -27.02 -4.18
CA MET A 153 25.49 -27.93 -3.82
C MET A 153 25.06 -29.12 -2.93
N ALA A 154 23.83 -29.11 -2.46
CA ALA A 154 23.31 -30.17 -1.60
C ALA A 154 21.91 -30.60 -2.06
N ALA A 155 21.64 -31.89 -2.10
CA ALA A 155 20.29 -32.37 -2.32
C ALA A 155 19.40 -32.16 -1.10
N GLY A 156 18.13 -31.85 -1.32
CA GLY A 156 17.16 -31.58 -0.25
C GLY A 156 15.99 -30.74 -0.70
N ALA A 157 15.15 -30.39 0.27
CA ALA A 157 14.03 -29.47 0.10
C ALA A 157 14.39 -28.12 0.75
N PHE A 158 14.42 -27.07 -0.02
CA PHE A 158 14.83 -25.74 0.42
C PHE A 158 13.66 -24.77 0.36
N PRO A 159 13.39 -24.02 1.45
CA PRO A 159 12.32 -23.06 1.47
C PRO A 159 12.64 -21.82 0.62
N VAL A 160 11.70 -21.45 -0.24
CA VAL A 160 11.66 -20.17 -0.95
C VAL A 160 10.62 -19.31 -0.30
N VAL A 161 11.01 -18.10 0.11
CA VAL A 161 10.13 -17.12 0.77
C VAL A 161 10.29 -15.77 0.08
N VAL A 162 9.19 -15.05 -0.07
CA VAL A 162 9.19 -13.66 -0.51
C VAL A 162 8.78 -12.77 0.66
N LYS A 163 9.51 -11.69 0.87
CA LYS A 163 9.23 -10.71 1.92
C LYS A 163 8.97 -9.35 1.30
N ASN A 164 7.79 -8.78 1.57
CA ASN A 164 7.50 -7.39 1.26
C ASN A 164 8.06 -6.47 2.36
N PRO A 165 8.57 -5.28 1.98
CA PRO A 165 9.10 -4.31 2.94
C PRO A 165 7.99 -3.70 3.80
N PRO A 166 8.32 -3.03 4.93
CA PRO A 166 7.37 -2.22 5.69
C PRO A 166 6.82 -1.05 4.85
N PRO A 167 5.66 -0.44 5.25
CA PRO A 167 4.91 -0.70 6.47
C PRO A 167 4.05 -1.97 6.35
N GLU A 168 3.89 -2.65 7.47
CA GLU A 168 3.35 -4.01 7.56
C GLU A 168 4.14 -5.00 6.70
N GLY A 169 3.69 -5.33 5.49
CA GLY A 169 4.39 -6.28 4.64
C GLY A 169 4.48 -7.65 5.29
N GLY A 170 5.70 -8.18 5.34
CA GLY A 170 5.98 -9.46 5.97
C GLY A 170 6.37 -10.55 4.98
N SER A 171 6.56 -11.75 5.51
CA SER A 171 7.01 -12.92 4.76
C SER A 171 5.83 -13.77 4.32
N SER A 172 5.92 -14.33 3.10
CA SER A 172 5.00 -15.36 2.63
C SER A 172 5.17 -16.66 3.41
N GLU A 173 4.18 -17.54 3.30
CA GLU A 173 4.41 -18.97 3.57
C GLU A 173 5.47 -19.49 2.62
N PRO A 174 6.34 -20.43 3.07
CA PRO A 174 7.39 -20.98 2.25
C PRO A 174 6.84 -21.95 1.21
N LEU A 175 7.39 -21.92 -0.02
CA LEU A 175 7.26 -23.01 -0.97
C LEU A 175 8.59 -23.80 -1.05
N SER A 176 8.49 -25.11 -1.07
CA SER A 176 9.66 -26.00 -1.15
C SER A 176 10.17 -26.11 -2.58
N PHE A 177 11.45 -25.82 -2.77
CA PHE A 177 12.20 -26.11 -3.99
C PHE A 177 13.03 -27.37 -3.76
N MET A 178 12.99 -28.33 -4.68
CA MET A 178 13.68 -29.61 -4.55
C MET A 178 14.99 -29.60 -5.30
N VAL A 179 16.09 -30.01 -4.65
CA VAL A 179 17.34 -30.34 -5.29
C VAL A 179 17.52 -31.88 -5.20
N LYS A 180 17.53 -32.55 -6.33
CA LYS A 180 17.72 -34.00 -6.41
C LYS A 180 19.20 -34.36 -6.43
N PHE A 181 19.54 -35.50 -5.89
CA PHE A 181 20.85 -36.09 -6.08
C PHE A 181 21.17 -36.23 -7.57
N ARG A 182 22.44 -36.06 -7.90
CA ARG A 182 22.97 -36.24 -9.24
C ARG A 182 23.13 -37.74 -9.56
#